data_12bc72ec6cb3363286530fdd70322423
#
_entry.id   12bc72ec6cb3363286530fdd70322423
#
_cell.length_a   1.000
_cell.length_b   1.000
_cell.length_c   1.000
_cell.angle_alpha   90.00
_cell.angle_beta   90.00
_cell.angle_gamma   90.00
#
_symmetry.space_group_name_H-M   'P 1'
#
loop_
_entity.id
_entity.type
_entity.pdbx_description
1 polymer ?
#
loop_
_entity_poly.entity_id
_entity_poly.type
_entity_poly.pdbx_seq_one_letter_code
_entity_poly.pdbx_strand_id
1 'polypeptide(L)'
;INSFGEYYLQIAEKYKKDYAAAMDKFRVERKRFYNELEQISGIRVIPSQANYFMIEITNGMTAKELMIKLFKNHYLLIKDLTSKLHDGKQYIRIAIRNDVDNNKMIEALKKELN
;
A
#
# COMPACT_ATOMS: atom_id res chain seq x y z
N ILE A 1 -9.72 36.05 28.28
CA ILE A 1 -9.89 34.84 27.45
C ILE A 1 -11.32 34.80 26.95
N ASN A 2 -11.51 34.70 25.68
CA ASN A 2 -12.85 34.59 25.12
C ASN A 2 -13.17 33.12 24.84
N SER A 3 -14.45 32.80 24.80
CA SER A 3 -14.96 31.45 24.56
C SER A 3 -14.61 30.93 23.16
N PHE A 4 -14.39 31.84 22.20
CA PHE A 4 -13.96 31.47 20.84
C PHE A 4 -12.55 30.84 20.85
N GLY A 5 -11.63 31.43 21.63
CA GLY A 5 -10.27 30.88 21.75
C GLY A 5 -10.26 29.50 22.40
N GLU A 6 -11.05 29.31 23.45
CA GLU A 6 -11.20 27.99 24.09
C GLU A 6 -11.77 26.95 23.14
N TYR A 7 -12.79 27.32 22.38
CA TYR A 7 -13.41 26.42 21.41
C TYR A 7 -12.40 25.99 20.34
N TYR A 8 -11.60 26.93 19.83
CA TYR A 8 -10.58 26.62 18.84
C TYR A 8 -9.53 25.63 19.38
N LEU A 9 -9.08 25.84 20.63
CA LEU A 9 -8.11 24.94 21.25
C LEU A 9 -8.67 23.52 21.43
N GLN A 10 -9.95 23.41 21.80
CA GLN A 10 -10.61 22.11 21.95
C GLN A 10 -10.67 21.35 20.63
N ILE A 11 -11.00 22.05 19.53
CA ILE A 11 -11.03 21.45 18.21
C ILE A 11 -9.64 21.00 17.78
N ALA A 12 -8.60 21.81 18.03
CA ALA A 12 -7.23 21.49 17.68
C ALA A 12 -6.73 20.24 18.44
N GLU A 13 -7.06 20.13 19.73
CA GLU A 13 -6.69 18.96 20.53
C GLU A 13 -7.40 17.69 20.04
N LYS A 14 -8.67 17.79 19.74
CA LYS A 14 -9.42 16.67 19.19
C LYS A 14 -8.84 16.19 17.87
N TYR A 15 -8.52 17.12 16.98
CA TYR A 15 -7.90 16.81 15.70
C TYR A 15 -6.59 16.07 15.87
N LYS A 16 -5.73 16.49 16.82
CA LYS A 16 -4.46 15.82 17.10
C LYS A 16 -4.67 14.38 17.58
N LYS A 17 -5.64 14.17 18.47
CA LYS A 17 -5.95 12.82 18.97
C LYS A 17 -6.48 11.93 17.86
N ASP A 18 -7.39 12.44 17.05
CA ASP A 18 -7.96 11.68 15.92
C ASP A 18 -6.89 11.34 14.89
N TYR A 19 -5.98 12.27 14.61
CA TYR A 19 -4.88 12.05 13.69
C TYR A 19 -3.92 11.00 14.22
N ALA A 20 -3.55 11.08 15.50
CA ALA A 20 -2.65 10.10 16.12
C ALA A 20 -3.26 8.69 16.09
N ALA A 21 -4.55 8.57 16.42
CA ALA A 21 -5.26 7.29 16.36
C ALA A 21 -5.31 6.72 14.94
N ALA A 22 -5.58 7.58 13.95
CA ALA A 22 -5.60 7.18 12.54
C ALA A 22 -4.22 6.72 12.07
N MET A 23 -3.15 7.40 12.50
CA MET A 23 -1.79 7.02 12.14
C MET A 23 -1.37 5.70 12.77
N ASP A 24 -1.78 5.44 14.02
CA ASP A 24 -1.51 4.16 14.68
C ASP A 24 -2.24 3.03 13.96
N LYS A 25 -3.49 3.23 13.61
CA LYS A 25 -4.28 2.26 12.84
C LYS A 25 -3.64 1.97 11.49
N PHE A 26 -3.15 3.02 10.83
CA PHE A 26 -2.46 2.88 9.55
C PHE A 26 -1.17 2.05 9.70
N ARG A 27 -0.38 2.30 10.74
CA ARG A 27 0.86 1.54 10.98
C ARG A 27 0.59 0.07 11.21
N VAL A 28 -0.47 -0.26 11.97
CA VAL A 28 -0.88 -1.64 12.22
C VAL A 28 -1.28 -2.31 10.90
N GLU A 29 -2.10 -1.64 10.11
CA GLU A 29 -2.54 -2.18 8.82
C GLU A 29 -1.37 -2.32 7.83
N ARG A 30 -0.45 -1.37 7.78
CA ARG A 30 0.73 -1.46 6.93
C ARG A 30 1.56 -2.70 7.27
N LYS A 31 1.78 -2.95 8.56
CA LYS A 31 2.53 -4.12 9.02
C LYS A 31 1.80 -5.42 8.66
N ARG A 32 0.48 -5.46 8.86
CA ARG A 32 -0.32 -6.63 8.50
C ARG A 32 -0.25 -6.89 6.99
N PHE A 33 -0.43 -5.86 6.19
CA PHE A 33 -0.38 -5.96 4.73
C PHE A 33 0.99 -6.43 4.26
N TYR A 34 2.06 -5.88 4.82
CA TYR A 34 3.43 -6.31 4.53
C TYR A 34 3.60 -7.80 4.81
N ASN A 35 3.18 -8.27 5.98
CA ASN A 35 3.30 -9.67 6.36
C ASN A 35 2.52 -10.59 5.42
N GLU A 36 1.32 -10.18 5.02
CA GLU A 36 0.50 -10.94 4.07
C GLU A 36 1.14 -10.99 2.68
N LEU A 37 1.69 -9.89 2.23
CA LEU A 37 2.38 -9.83 0.93
C LEU A 37 3.63 -10.72 0.92
N GLU A 38 4.34 -10.79 2.04
CA GLU A 38 5.53 -11.65 2.17
C GLU A 38 5.22 -13.13 2.01
N GLN A 39 3.98 -13.55 2.26
CA GLN A 39 3.54 -14.93 2.08
C GLN A 39 3.28 -15.28 0.61
N ILE A 40 3.23 -14.30 -0.27
CA ILE A 40 2.92 -14.53 -1.68
C ILE A 40 4.18 -14.94 -2.43
N SER A 41 4.13 -16.09 -3.10
CA SER A 41 5.21 -16.58 -3.95
C SER A 41 5.30 -15.74 -5.23
N GLY A 42 6.51 -15.50 -5.70
CA GLY A 42 6.74 -14.79 -6.96
C GLY A 42 6.96 -13.30 -6.83
N ILE A 43 6.98 -12.76 -5.61
CA ILE A 43 7.30 -11.35 -5.35
C ILE A 43 8.24 -11.22 -4.15
N ARG A 44 8.94 -10.10 -4.10
CA ARG A 44 9.76 -9.68 -2.97
C ARG A 44 9.35 -8.26 -2.57
N VAL A 45 8.83 -8.10 -1.37
CA VAL A 45 8.36 -6.82 -0.87
C VAL A 45 9.53 -6.05 -0.24
N ILE A 46 9.68 -4.80 -0.61
CA ILE A 46 10.68 -3.92 -0.02
C ILE A 46 10.04 -3.20 1.16
N PRO A 47 10.57 -3.33 2.40
CA PRO A 47 9.99 -2.66 3.55
C PRO A 47 9.91 -1.15 3.35
N SER A 48 8.82 -0.54 3.84
CA SER A 48 8.58 0.88 3.67
C SER A 48 7.91 1.47 4.90
N GLN A 49 8.25 2.72 5.20
CA GLN A 49 7.57 3.53 6.20
C GLN A 49 6.60 4.53 5.56
N ALA A 50 6.46 4.48 4.25
CA ALA A 50 5.58 5.35 3.47
C ALA A 50 4.17 4.74 3.34
N ASN A 51 3.35 5.35 2.52
CA ASN A 51 1.99 4.92 2.23
C ASN A 51 1.89 4.02 0.98
N TYR A 52 3.01 3.44 0.56
CA TYR A 52 3.06 2.49 -0.54
C TYR A 52 4.17 1.47 -0.30
N PHE A 53 4.09 0.34 -1.01
CA PHE A 53 5.18 -0.64 -1.08
C PHE A 53 5.73 -0.71 -2.49
N MET A 54 7.05 -0.84 -2.57
CA MET A 54 7.73 -1.22 -3.79
C MET A 54 7.93 -2.74 -3.77
N ILE A 55 7.61 -3.40 -4.88
CA ILE A 55 7.62 -4.86 -4.96
C ILE A 55 8.41 -5.26 -6.21
N GLU A 56 9.35 -6.19 -6.04
CA GLU A 56 10.04 -6.83 -7.14
C GLU A 56 9.29 -8.09 -7.54
N ILE A 57 9.06 -8.29 -8.84
CA ILE A 57 8.43 -9.49 -9.37
C ILE A 57 9.55 -10.50 -9.67
N THR A 58 9.50 -11.67 -9.04
CA THR A 58 10.58 -12.66 -9.11
C THR A 58 10.20 -13.93 -9.87
N ASN A 59 8.97 -14.02 -10.38
CA ASN A 59 8.47 -15.23 -11.07
C ASN A 59 8.65 -15.20 -12.60
N GLY A 60 9.35 -14.20 -13.13
CA GLY A 60 9.54 -14.06 -14.58
C GLY A 60 8.49 -13.24 -15.30
N MET A 61 7.40 -12.86 -14.64
CA MET A 61 6.37 -11.99 -15.21
C MET A 61 6.90 -10.55 -15.27
N THR A 62 6.54 -9.80 -16.31
CA THR A 62 6.89 -8.38 -16.39
C THR A 62 5.92 -7.53 -15.58
N ALA A 63 6.40 -6.37 -15.11
CA ALA A 63 5.55 -5.43 -14.39
C ALA A 63 4.35 -4.99 -15.23
N LYS A 64 4.57 -4.79 -16.53
CA LYS A 64 3.52 -4.40 -17.46
C LYS A 64 2.43 -5.48 -17.58
N GLU A 65 2.81 -6.75 -17.65
CA GLU A 65 1.86 -7.86 -17.70
C GLU A 65 1.01 -7.91 -16.44
N LEU A 66 1.64 -7.81 -15.28
CA LEU A 66 0.94 -7.81 -14.00
C LEU A 66 0.00 -6.61 -13.89
N MET A 67 0.45 -5.43 -14.29
CA MET A 67 -0.34 -4.21 -14.28
C MET A 67 -1.62 -4.38 -15.12
N ILE A 68 -1.49 -4.92 -16.33
CA ILE A 68 -2.61 -5.14 -17.23
C ILE A 68 -3.59 -6.17 -16.63
N LYS A 69 -3.08 -7.27 -16.09
CA LYS A 69 -3.91 -8.33 -15.50
C LYS A 69 -4.69 -7.83 -14.29
N LEU A 70 -4.04 -7.07 -13.41
CA LEU A 70 -4.70 -6.51 -12.22
C LEU A 70 -5.79 -5.52 -12.61
N PHE A 71 -5.53 -4.66 -13.58
CA PHE A 71 -6.53 -3.70 -14.05
C PHE A 71 -7.70 -4.42 -14.74
N LYS A 72 -7.40 -5.33 -15.65
CA LYS A 72 -8.39 -5.99 -16.49
C LYS A 72 -9.30 -6.94 -15.71
N ASN A 73 -8.72 -7.70 -14.79
CA ASN A 73 -9.43 -8.76 -14.07
C ASN A 73 -9.95 -8.34 -12.70
N HIS A 74 -9.38 -7.30 -12.10
CA HIS A 74 -9.70 -6.91 -10.73
C HIS A 74 -9.99 -5.42 -10.56
N TYR A 75 -9.85 -4.61 -11.61
CA TYR A 75 -10.00 -3.15 -11.57
C TYR A 75 -9.06 -2.49 -10.55
N LEU A 76 -7.88 -3.08 -10.35
CA LEU A 76 -6.86 -2.56 -9.44
C LEU A 76 -5.73 -1.89 -10.23
N LEU A 77 -5.33 -0.71 -9.75
CA LEU A 77 -4.25 0.06 -10.38
C LEU A 77 -2.96 -0.08 -9.57
N ILE A 78 -1.88 -0.39 -10.27
CA ILE A 78 -0.53 -0.37 -9.73
C ILE A 78 0.34 0.49 -10.64
N LYS A 79 1.52 0.87 -10.16
CA LYS A 79 2.46 1.64 -10.96
C LYS A 79 3.65 0.77 -11.33
N ASP A 80 4.02 0.79 -12.61
CA ASP A 80 5.23 0.14 -13.11
C ASP A 80 6.43 1.07 -12.85
N LEU A 81 7.41 0.58 -12.08
CA LEU A 81 8.62 1.32 -11.74
C LEU A 81 9.85 0.78 -12.46
N THR A 82 9.70 -0.20 -13.32
CA THR A 82 10.83 -0.90 -13.96
C THR A 82 11.74 0.05 -14.71
N SER A 83 11.18 1.00 -15.45
CA SER A 83 11.94 1.97 -16.23
C SER A 83 12.75 2.96 -15.39
N LYS A 84 12.44 3.09 -14.10
CA LYS A 84 13.09 4.07 -13.21
C LYS A 84 14.33 3.52 -12.52
N LEU A 85 14.48 2.21 -12.42
CA LEU A 85 15.55 1.59 -11.64
C LEU A 85 16.71 1.05 -12.47
N HIS A 86 16.51 0.79 -13.75
CA HIS A 86 17.56 0.43 -14.73
C HIS A 86 18.48 -0.73 -14.32
N ASP A 87 18.00 -1.65 -13.47
CA ASP A 87 18.79 -2.81 -13.03
C ASP A 87 18.38 -4.12 -13.71
N GLY A 88 17.49 -4.05 -14.69
CA GLY A 88 17.02 -5.22 -15.43
C GLY A 88 15.94 -6.03 -14.71
N LYS A 89 15.53 -5.63 -13.53
CA LYS A 89 14.50 -6.31 -12.74
C LYS A 89 13.14 -5.64 -12.92
N GLN A 90 12.08 -6.35 -12.54
CA GLN A 90 10.72 -5.88 -12.70
C GLN A 90 10.19 -5.38 -11.35
N TYR A 91 9.80 -4.12 -11.29
CA TYR A 91 9.31 -3.49 -10.06
C TYR A 91 7.95 -2.85 -10.27
N ILE A 92 7.12 -2.94 -9.24
CA ILE A 92 5.83 -2.25 -9.18
C ILE A 92 5.72 -1.48 -7.87
N ARG A 93 4.79 -0.52 -7.84
CA ARG A 93 4.42 0.19 -6.62
C ARG A 93 2.93 0.00 -6.39
N ILE A 94 2.57 -0.41 -5.17
CA ILE A 94 1.19 -0.53 -4.75
C ILE A 94 0.92 0.40 -3.57
N ALA A 95 -0.26 1.02 -3.56
CA ALA A 95 -0.66 1.90 -2.46
C ALA A 95 -1.11 1.06 -1.26
N ILE A 96 -0.84 1.56 -0.07
CA ILE A 96 -1.36 1.00 1.17
C ILE A 96 -2.67 1.74 1.47
N ARG A 97 -3.76 1.01 1.58
CA ARG A 97 -5.10 1.56 1.77
C ARG A 97 -5.70 1.00 3.07
N ASN A 98 -7.01 0.85 3.11
CA ASN A 98 -7.68 0.22 4.23
C ASN A 98 -7.60 -1.31 4.13
N ASP A 99 -8.02 -2.01 5.18
CA ASP A 99 -7.97 -3.47 5.25
C ASP A 99 -8.76 -4.15 4.12
N VAL A 100 -9.91 -3.61 3.77
CA VAL A 100 -10.77 -4.18 2.70
C VAL A 100 -10.05 -4.10 1.35
N ASP A 101 -9.53 -2.92 1.00
CA ASP A 101 -8.83 -2.71 -0.26
C ASP A 101 -7.51 -3.49 -0.32
N ASN A 102 -6.78 -3.55 0.79
CA ASN A 102 -5.52 -4.30 0.86
C ASN A 102 -5.77 -5.80 0.70
N ASN A 103 -6.86 -6.32 1.27
CA ASN A 103 -7.24 -7.72 1.10
C ASN A 103 -7.59 -8.04 -0.35
N LYS A 104 -8.26 -7.13 -1.04
CA LYS A 104 -8.54 -7.29 -2.48
C LYS A 104 -7.25 -7.39 -3.29
N MET A 105 -6.26 -6.55 -2.98
CA MET A 105 -4.96 -6.58 -3.63
C MET A 105 -4.23 -7.90 -3.35
N ILE A 106 -4.25 -8.39 -2.11
CA ILE A 106 -3.64 -9.66 -1.72
C ILE A 106 -4.23 -10.81 -2.55
N GLU A 107 -5.55 -10.91 -2.60
CA GLU A 107 -6.23 -11.99 -3.33
C GLU A 107 -5.97 -11.90 -4.83
N ALA A 108 -5.98 -10.69 -5.39
CA ALA A 108 -5.70 -10.49 -6.80
C ALA A 108 -4.26 -10.88 -7.15
N LEU A 109 -3.28 -10.50 -6.33
CA LEU A 109 -1.88 -10.87 -6.54
C LEU A 109 -1.68 -12.37 -6.47
N LYS A 110 -2.28 -13.05 -5.48
CA LYS A 110 -2.23 -14.51 -5.37
C LYS A 110 -2.76 -15.18 -6.63
N LYS A 111 -3.84 -14.66 -7.17
CA LYS A 111 -4.49 -15.22 -8.36
C LYS A 111 -3.68 -15.01 -9.63
N GLU A 112 -3.14 -13.80 -9.82
CA GLU A 112 -2.45 -13.45 -11.06
C GLU A 112 -0.99 -13.89 -11.10
N LEU A 113 -0.35 -14.10 -9.95
CA LEU A 113 1.04 -14.55 -9.87
C LEU A 113 1.21 -16.07 -9.90
N ASN A 114 0.14 -16.80 -9.72
CA ASN A 114 0.16 -18.26 -9.79
C ASN A 114 -0.07 -18.78 -11.19
#